data_95a698de338bceae3c731d3f2803812f
#
_entry.id   95a698de338bceae3c731d3f2803812f
#
_cell.length_a   1.000
_cell.length_b   1.000
_cell.length_c   1.000
_cell.angle_alpha   90.00
_cell.angle_beta   90.00
_cell.angle_gamma   90.00
#
_symmetry.space_group_name_H-M   'P 1'
#
loop_
_entity.id
_entity.type
_entity.pdbx_description
1 polymer ?
#
loop_
_entity_poly.entity_id
_entity_poly.type
_entity_poly.pdbx_seq_one_letter_code
_entity_poly.pdbx_strand_id
1 'polypeptide(L)'
;MWSRQIGEKIGVSIPLYPAEHFYVITEPIEKLSPTLPVIRDFDSSVYFKEDAGKLLIGIFEGKSIPAFDKTKQVPENFLQDLNLLLQTRILF
;
A
#
# COMPACT_ATOMS: atom_id res chain seq x y z
N MET A 1 -1.47 -5.17 8.49
CA MET A 1 -0.23 -4.54 9.00
C MET A 1 0.05 -4.95 10.45
N TRP A 2 -0.87 -4.77 11.40
CA TRP A 2 -0.67 -5.09 12.83
C TRP A 2 -0.95 -6.54 13.24
N SER A 3 -1.37 -7.40 12.34
CA SER A 3 -1.80 -8.77 12.68
C SER A 3 -0.76 -9.55 13.49
N ARG A 4 0.52 -9.47 13.11
CA ARG A 4 1.59 -10.13 13.86
C ARG A 4 1.71 -9.62 15.29
N GLN A 5 1.71 -8.30 15.51
CA GLN A 5 1.81 -7.70 16.83
C GLN A 5 0.60 -8.03 17.73
N ILE A 6 -0.59 -8.11 17.13
CA ILE A 6 -1.80 -8.54 17.84
C ILE A 6 -1.68 -10.01 18.23
N GLY A 7 -1.23 -10.86 17.34
CA GLY A 7 -0.98 -12.27 17.61
C GLY A 7 0.02 -12.47 18.75
N GLU A 8 1.13 -11.75 18.73
CA GLU A 8 2.17 -11.80 19.76
C GLU A 8 1.61 -11.47 21.17
N LYS A 9 0.69 -10.49 21.27
CA LYS A 9 0.04 -10.12 22.54
C LYS A 9 -0.82 -11.23 23.15
N ILE A 10 -1.30 -12.15 22.35
CA ILE A 10 -2.15 -13.28 22.79
C ILE A 10 -1.43 -14.64 22.64
N GLY A 11 -0.12 -14.63 22.41
CA GLY A 11 0.69 -15.85 22.30
C GLY A 11 0.50 -16.64 21.01
N VAL A 12 -0.04 -16.00 19.94
CA VAL A 12 -0.25 -16.63 18.63
C VAL A 12 0.80 -16.13 17.64
N SER A 13 1.54 -17.04 17.01
CA SER A 13 2.46 -16.70 15.94
C SER A 13 1.71 -16.53 14.63
N ILE A 14 1.73 -15.29 14.08
CA ILE A 14 1.15 -14.99 12.77
C ILE A 14 2.30 -14.65 11.81
N PRO A 15 2.57 -15.49 10.78
CA PRO A 15 3.71 -15.32 9.89
C PRO A 15 3.43 -14.27 8.80
N LEU A 16 3.05 -13.08 9.21
CA LEU A 16 2.83 -11.92 8.34
C LEU A 16 3.84 -10.83 8.63
N TYR A 17 4.29 -10.16 7.60
CA TYR A 17 5.20 -9.04 7.70
C TYR A 17 4.71 -7.88 6.80
N PRO A 18 4.63 -6.64 7.31
CA PRO A 18 4.28 -5.50 6.48
C PRO A 18 5.42 -5.22 5.48
N ALA A 19 5.04 -5.00 4.24
CA ALA A 19 5.97 -4.67 3.17
C ALA A 19 5.62 -3.32 2.54
N GLU A 20 6.61 -2.63 2.01
CA GLU A 20 6.41 -1.42 1.25
C GLU A 20 5.80 -1.75 -0.12
N HIS A 21 4.84 -0.94 -0.53
CA HIS A 21 4.22 -1.02 -1.85
C HIS A 21 4.13 0.39 -2.43
N PHE A 22 4.48 0.53 -3.71
CA PHE A 22 4.55 1.82 -4.36
C PHE A 22 3.42 2.00 -5.36
N TYR A 23 2.92 3.22 -5.43
CA TYR A 23 1.97 3.64 -6.45
C TYR A 23 2.27 5.06 -6.92
N VAL A 24 1.77 5.40 -8.08
CA VAL A 24 1.85 6.74 -8.67
C VAL A 24 0.45 7.28 -8.88
N ILE A 25 0.24 8.55 -8.63
CA ILE A 25 -1.00 9.25 -8.98
C ILE A 25 -0.67 10.22 -10.10
N THR A 26 -1.43 10.14 -11.19
CA THR A 26 -1.26 11.04 -12.34
C THR A 26 -1.75 12.46 -12.03
N GLU A 27 -1.40 13.40 -12.88
CA GLU A 27 -2.15 14.65 -12.99
C GLU A 27 -3.60 14.36 -13.43
N PRO A 28 -4.53 15.32 -13.23
CA PRO A 28 -5.90 15.16 -13.69
C PRO A 28 -5.97 14.82 -15.17
N ILE A 29 -6.80 13.83 -15.51
CA ILE A 29 -6.99 13.37 -16.88
C ILE A 29 -8.37 13.86 -17.37
N GLU A 30 -8.39 14.69 -18.40
CA GLU A 30 -9.64 15.16 -18.97
C GLU A 30 -10.51 13.98 -19.45
N LYS A 31 -11.80 14.04 -19.13
CA LYS A 31 -12.80 13.03 -19.52
C LYS A 31 -12.57 11.63 -18.94
N LEU A 32 -11.74 11.50 -17.91
CA LEU A 32 -11.67 10.24 -17.16
C LEU A 32 -13.04 9.99 -16.53
N SER A 33 -13.63 8.83 -16.81
CA SER A 33 -14.93 8.49 -16.24
C SER A 33 -14.78 8.20 -14.74
N PRO A 34 -15.56 8.87 -13.86
CA PRO A 34 -15.53 8.59 -12.42
C PRO A 34 -16.12 7.22 -12.04
N THR A 35 -16.68 6.51 -13.02
CA THR A 35 -17.27 5.17 -12.83
C THR A 35 -16.37 4.07 -13.39
N LEU A 36 -15.11 4.38 -13.69
CA LEU A 36 -14.17 3.34 -14.13
C LEU A 36 -14.00 2.27 -13.04
N PRO A 37 -14.13 0.98 -13.40
CA PRO A 37 -13.83 -0.08 -12.46
C PRO A 37 -12.32 -0.09 -12.14
N VAL A 38 -11.97 -0.67 -11.00
CA VAL A 38 -10.57 -1.02 -10.73
C VAL A 38 -10.14 -2.09 -11.74
N ILE A 39 -9.04 -1.83 -12.41
CA ILE A 39 -8.48 -2.74 -13.41
C ILE A 39 -7.23 -3.36 -12.82
N ARG A 40 -7.06 -4.66 -12.98
CA ARG A 40 -5.85 -5.37 -12.61
C ARG A 40 -5.37 -6.24 -13.76
N ASP A 41 -4.13 -6.05 -14.15
CA ASP A 41 -3.40 -6.92 -15.06
C ASP A 41 -2.45 -7.81 -14.24
N PHE A 42 -2.74 -9.11 -14.24
CA PHE A 42 -1.97 -10.09 -13.48
C PHE A 42 -0.64 -10.41 -14.15
N ASP A 43 -0.59 -10.39 -15.47
CA ASP A 43 0.63 -10.73 -16.21
C ASP A 43 1.70 -9.64 -16.04
N SER A 44 1.29 -8.38 -16.06
CA SER A 44 2.18 -7.23 -15.83
C SER A 44 2.30 -6.86 -14.34
N SER A 45 1.55 -7.51 -13.46
CA SER A 45 1.51 -7.21 -12.01
C SER A 45 1.19 -5.74 -11.70
N VAL A 46 0.29 -5.12 -12.46
CA VAL A 46 -0.14 -3.73 -12.27
C VAL A 46 -1.63 -3.63 -11.98
N TYR A 47 -2.02 -2.55 -11.34
CA TYR A 47 -3.42 -2.20 -11.18
C TYR A 47 -3.64 -0.70 -11.38
N PHE A 48 -4.87 -0.36 -11.75
CA PHE A 48 -5.30 1.00 -12.01
C PHE A 48 -6.59 1.27 -11.25
N LYS A 49 -6.69 2.43 -10.65
CA LYS A 49 -7.90 2.90 -9.99
C LYS A 49 -8.13 4.36 -10.34
N GLU A 50 -9.35 4.70 -10.74
CA GLU A 50 -9.76 6.09 -10.80
C GLU A 50 -9.85 6.69 -9.38
N ASP A 51 -9.35 7.90 -9.19
CA ASP A 51 -9.34 8.60 -7.93
C ASP A 51 -9.47 10.12 -8.15
N ALA A 52 -10.68 10.62 -8.05
CA ALA A 52 -11.02 12.04 -8.19
C ALA A 52 -10.48 12.70 -9.48
N GLY A 53 -10.72 12.08 -10.62
CA GLY A 53 -10.28 12.57 -11.94
C GLY A 53 -8.83 12.29 -12.27
N LYS A 54 -8.13 11.54 -11.43
CA LYS A 54 -6.74 11.09 -11.62
C LYS A 54 -6.70 9.56 -11.72
N LEU A 55 -5.59 9.04 -12.18
CA LEU A 55 -5.38 7.60 -12.21
C LEU A 55 -4.30 7.22 -11.20
N LEU A 56 -4.68 6.39 -10.24
CA LEU A 56 -3.74 5.72 -9.36
C LEU A 56 -3.24 4.46 -10.05
N ILE A 57 -1.94 4.32 -10.18
CA ILE A 57 -1.26 3.20 -10.82
C ILE A 57 -0.35 2.55 -9.79
N GLY A 58 -0.62 1.31 -9.44
CA GLY A 58 0.24 0.53 -8.54
C GLY A 58 0.87 -0.66 -9.25
N ILE A 59 2.07 -1.01 -8.84
CA ILE A 59 2.84 -2.12 -9.38
C ILE A 59 3.19 -3.05 -8.22
N PHE A 60 2.87 -4.34 -8.35
CA PHE A 60 3.28 -5.35 -7.37
C PHE A 60 4.71 -5.81 -7.70
N GLU A 61 5.65 -5.32 -6.92
CA GLU A 61 7.05 -5.67 -7.09
C GLU A 61 7.28 -7.15 -6.76
N GLY A 62 8.06 -7.86 -7.57
CA GLY A 62 8.41 -9.27 -7.33
C GLY A 62 9.25 -9.47 -6.07
N LYS A 63 9.88 -8.42 -5.56
CA LYS A 63 10.61 -8.38 -4.29
C LYS A 63 10.23 -7.13 -3.54
N SER A 64 9.29 -7.25 -2.62
CA SER A 64 8.89 -6.15 -1.75
C SER A 64 9.93 -5.90 -0.66
N ILE A 65 10.11 -4.64 -0.30
CA ILE A 65 10.97 -4.23 0.81
C ILE A 65 10.19 -4.39 2.11
N PRO A 66 10.69 -5.15 3.10
CA PRO A 66 10.05 -5.23 4.41
C PRO A 66 9.98 -3.84 5.05
N ALA A 67 8.78 -3.43 5.47
CA ALA A 67 8.60 -2.20 6.23
C ALA A 67 8.99 -2.42 7.70
N PHE A 68 9.56 -1.40 8.32
CA PHE A 68 9.94 -1.43 9.75
C PHE A 68 10.96 -2.52 10.11
N ASP A 69 11.88 -2.82 9.19
CA ASP A 69 12.86 -3.90 9.35
C ASP A 69 13.70 -3.76 10.63
N LYS A 70 14.07 -2.54 11.01
CA LYS A 70 14.90 -2.28 12.21
C LYS A 70 14.15 -2.54 13.52
N THR A 71 12.88 -2.16 13.60
CA THR A 71 12.07 -2.28 14.82
C THR A 71 11.24 -3.56 14.84
N LYS A 72 10.99 -4.15 13.67
CA LYS A 72 10.07 -5.28 13.47
C LYS A 72 8.64 -5.02 13.97
N GLN A 73 8.31 -3.77 14.25
CA GLN A 73 7.01 -3.35 14.77
C GLN A 73 6.51 -2.13 14.02
N VAL A 74 5.22 -2.06 13.80
CA VAL A 74 4.56 -0.86 13.29
C VAL A 74 4.53 0.18 14.43
N PRO A 75 5.05 1.40 14.22
CA PRO A 75 5.03 2.44 15.24
C PRO A 75 3.60 2.78 15.68
N GLU A 76 3.43 3.12 16.96
CA GLU A 76 2.11 3.51 17.50
C GLU A 76 1.58 4.78 16.84
N ASN A 77 2.46 5.71 16.50
CA ASN A 77 2.13 6.98 15.85
C ASN A 77 2.11 6.89 14.32
N PHE A 78 2.18 5.70 13.74
CA PHE A 78 2.23 5.49 12.29
C PHE A 78 1.16 6.27 11.52
N LEU A 79 -0.06 6.37 12.04
CA LEU A 79 -1.14 7.12 11.41
C LEU A 79 -0.95 8.64 11.47
N GLN A 80 -0.17 9.15 12.40
CA GLN A 80 0.16 10.57 12.51
C GLN A 80 1.26 10.97 11.54
N ASP A 81 2.19 10.06 11.26
CA ASP A 81 3.29 10.25 10.32
C ASP A 81 2.86 10.00 8.85
N LEU A 82 1.60 9.61 8.63
CA LEU A 82 1.05 9.30 7.30
C LEU A 82 1.19 10.47 6.32
N ASN A 83 1.19 11.72 6.80
CA ASN A 83 1.38 12.89 5.97
C ASN A 83 2.77 12.95 5.31
N LEU A 84 3.75 12.29 5.89
CA LEU A 84 5.11 12.17 5.32
C LEU A 84 5.21 11.01 4.30
N LEU A 85 4.33 10.00 4.43
CA LEU A 85 4.32 8.77 3.64
C LEU A 85 3.33 8.82 2.47
N LEU A 86 2.40 9.77 2.46
CA LEU A 86 1.31 9.88 1.48
C LEU A 86 1.76 10.22 0.06
N GLN A 87 3.04 10.48 -0.16
CA GLN A 87 3.47 10.83 -1.52
C GLN A 87 3.79 9.64 -2.41
N THR A 88 4.03 8.43 -1.89
CA THR A 88 4.40 7.29 -2.76
C THR A 88 4.33 5.89 -2.14
N ARG A 89 3.81 5.67 -0.93
CA ARG A 89 3.91 4.35 -0.28
C ARG A 89 2.61 3.91 0.36
N ILE A 90 2.13 2.73 -0.01
CA ILE A 90 1.12 1.99 0.75
C ILE A 90 1.83 0.85 1.48
N LEU A 91 1.50 0.66 2.75
CA LEU A 91 1.97 -0.46 3.56
C LEU A 91 0.82 -1.48 3.69
N PHE A 92 1.06 -2.71 3.32
CA PHE A 92 0.14 -3.82 3.51
C PHE A 92 0.40 -4.59 4.79
#